data_289e752c31243251955fa94479441d4e
#
_entry.id   289e752c31243251955fa94479441d4e
#
_cell.length_a   1.000
_cell.length_b   1.000
_cell.length_c   1.000
_cell.angle_alpha   90.00
_cell.angle_beta   90.00
_cell.angle_gamma   90.00
#
_symmetry.space_group_name_H-M   'P 1'
#
loop_
_entity.id
_entity.type
_entity.pdbx_description
1 polymer ?
#
loop_
_entity_poly.entity_id
_entity_poly.type
_entity_poly.pdbx_seq_one_letter_code
_entity_poly.pdbx_strand_id
1 'polypeptide(L)' 'MGRSVSQVKSWLNANLKDPGSLEFIEWSPVSKTNDGFKVRVKYRAKNSFGGFVVEKKVFFLNSAGTVTKSMDF' A
#
# COMPACT_ATOMS: atom_id res chain seq x y z
N MET A 1 -4.62 13.76 -4.57
CA MET A 1 -4.44 12.66 -3.68
C MET A 1 -5.76 12.33 -3.17
N GLY A 2 -6.12 11.25 -3.08
CA GLY A 2 -7.42 10.93 -2.70
C GLY A 2 -7.48 9.97 -1.55
N ARG A 3 -8.66 9.48 -1.32
CA ARG A 3 -8.91 8.49 -0.30
C ARG A 3 -8.08 7.24 -0.50
N SER A 4 -7.76 6.90 -1.77
CA SER A 4 -7.00 5.69 -2.08
C SER A 4 -5.65 5.68 -1.37
N VAL A 5 -4.94 6.81 -1.34
CA VAL A 5 -3.64 6.88 -0.68
C VAL A 5 -3.80 6.73 0.83
N SER A 6 -4.79 7.40 1.42
CA SER A 6 -5.05 7.30 2.86
C SER A 6 -5.42 5.88 3.25
N GLN A 7 -6.23 5.20 2.45
CA GLN A 7 -6.65 3.84 2.74
C GLN A 7 -5.47 2.87 2.67
N VAL A 8 -4.59 3.05 1.69
CA VAL A 8 -3.40 2.21 1.58
C VAL A 8 -2.47 2.42 2.76
N LYS A 9 -2.28 3.68 3.18
CA LYS A 9 -1.47 3.97 4.35
C LYS A 9 -2.03 3.31 5.61
N SER A 10 -3.34 3.40 5.79
CA SER A 10 -4.00 2.76 6.94
C SER A 10 -3.83 1.25 6.91
N TRP A 11 -3.97 0.64 5.73
CA TRP A 11 -3.81 -0.79 5.58
C TRP A 11 -2.38 -1.21 5.96
N LEU A 12 -1.38 -0.47 5.47
CA LEU A 12 0.01 -0.77 5.76
C LEU A 12 0.32 -0.61 7.25
N ASN A 13 -0.19 0.45 7.88
CA ASN A 13 0.00 0.65 9.31
C ASN A 13 -0.57 -0.51 10.13
N ALA A 14 -1.68 -1.09 9.68
CA ALA A 14 -2.31 -2.19 10.40
C ALA A 14 -1.61 -3.53 10.18
N ASN A 15 -0.85 -3.68 9.09
CA ASN A 15 -0.31 -4.98 8.67
C ASN A 15 1.21 -5.10 8.75
N LEU A 16 1.93 -4.01 8.94
CA LEU A 16 3.38 -4.06 9.04
C LEU A 16 3.84 -4.42 10.44
N LYS A 17 5.00 -5.06 10.52
CA LYS A 17 5.62 -5.40 11.81
C LYS A 17 6.05 -4.17 12.57
N ASP A 18 6.57 -3.17 11.86
CA ASP A 18 7.02 -1.92 12.45
C ASP A 18 6.49 -0.76 11.59
N PRO A 19 5.22 -0.39 11.78
CA PRO A 19 4.63 0.68 10.96
C PRO A 19 5.35 2.01 11.08
N GLY A 20 5.98 2.28 12.21
CA GLY A 20 6.72 3.52 12.41
C GLY A 20 7.95 3.65 11.53
N SER A 21 8.44 2.55 10.97
CA SER A 21 9.59 2.56 10.07
C SER A 21 9.21 2.69 8.60
N LEU A 22 7.91 2.72 8.29
CA LEU A 22 7.44 2.76 6.91
C LEU A 22 7.90 4.02 6.19
N GLU A 23 8.50 3.83 5.02
CA GLU A 23 8.90 4.91 4.13
C GLU A 23 8.45 4.57 2.73
N PHE A 24 7.68 5.47 2.13
CA PHE A 24 7.24 5.29 0.76
C PHE A 24 8.34 5.73 -0.18
N ILE A 25 8.63 4.91 -1.19
CA ILE A 25 9.66 5.19 -2.17
C ILE A 25 9.01 5.73 -3.44
N GLU A 26 7.94 5.08 -3.89
CA GLU A 26 7.36 5.39 -5.19
C GLU A 26 5.89 5.01 -5.21
N TRP A 27 5.07 5.82 -5.85
CA TRP A 27 3.65 5.56 -6.06
C TRP A 27 3.35 5.61 -7.55
N SER A 28 2.55 4.67 -8.05
CA SER A 28 2.03 4.80 -9.40
C SER A 28 0.78 5.68 -9.38
N PRO A 29 0.37 6.22 -10.51
CA PRO A 29 -0.95 6.86 -10.60
C PRO A 29 -2.03 5.84 -10.26
N VAL A 30 -3.11 6.32 -9.64
CA VAL A 30 -4.27 5.48 -9.36
C VAL A 30 -4.98 5.19 -10.68
N SER A 31 -5.21 3.91 -10.96
CA SER A 31 -5.91 3.48 -12.16
C SER A 31 -7.30 3.00 -11.80
N LYS A 32 -8.27 3.31 -12.65
CA LYS A 32 -9.63 2.85 -12.45
C LYS A 32 -9.77 1.42 -12.96
N THR A 33 -10.49 0.59 -12.21
CA THR A 33 -10.84 -0.77 -12.63
C THR A 33 -12.35 -0.91 -12.73
N ASN A 34 -12.83 -2.06 -13.17
CA ASN A 34 -14.27 -2.30 -13.27
C ASN A 34 -14.98 -2.18 -11.93
N ASP A 35 -14.29 -2.58 -10.85
CA ASP A 35 -14.89 -2.63 -9.52
C ASP A 35 -14.42 -1.51 -8.61
N GLY A 36 -13.53 -0.65 -9.07
CA GLY A 36 -13.00 0.40 -8.23
C GLY A 36 -11.69 0.94 -8.76
N PHE A 37 -10.62 0.81 -7.99
CA PHE A 37 -9.32 1.41 -8.32
C PHE A 37 -8.19 0.46 -7.99
N LYS A 38 -7.04 0.68 -8.62
CA LYS A 38 -5.81 0.00 -8.23
C LYS A 38 -4.67 1.01 -8.19
N VAL A 39 -3.72 0.79 -7.29
CA VAL A 39 -2.53 1.62 -7.17
C VAL A 39 -1.35 0.74 -6.81
N ARG A 40 -0.20 0.98 -7.44
CA ARG A 40 1.04 0.29 -7.10
C ARG A 40 1.87 1.18 -6.21
N VAL A 41 2.49 0.58 -5.21
CA VAL A 41 3.35 1.31 -4.29
C VAL A 41 4.62 0.52 -4.03
N LYS A 42 5.73 1.24 -4.01
CA LYS A 42 7.01 0.70 -3.59
C LYS A 42 7.36 1.38 -2.27
N TYR A 43 7.65 0.59 -1.25
CA TYR A 43 7.94 1.12 0.07
C TYR A 43 8.99 0.26 0.75
N ARG A 44 9.53 0.75 1.84
CA ARG A 44 10.41 -0.05 2.69
C ARG A 44 9.96 0.08 4.14
N ALA A 45 10.21 -0.95 4.90
CA ALA A 45 9.90 -0.97 6.32
C ALA A 45 10.81 -1.98 7.00
N LYS A 46 11.01 -1.83 8.28
CA LYS A 46 11.81 -2.78 9.05
C LYS A 46 11.03 -4.08 9.25
N ASN A 47 11.74 -5.18 9.10
CA ASN A 47 11.20 -6.49 9.42
C ASN A 47 11.38 -6.77 10.91
N SER A 48 11.03 -7.98 11.35
CA SER A 48 11.11 -8.34 12.78
C SER A 48 12.54 -8.42 13.30
N PHE A 49 13.53 -8.40 12.43
CA PHE A 49 14.94 -8.42 12.82
C PHE A 49 15.59 -7.03 12.78
N GLY A 50 14.80 -6.00 12.49
CA GLY A 50 15.31 -4.64 12.45
C GLY A 50 15.96 -4.22 11.13
N GLY A 51 15.99 -5.09 10.14
CA GLY A 51 16.53 -4.77 8.83
C GLY A 51 15.45 -4.21 7.91
N PHE A 52 15.82 -3.26 7.04
CA PHE A 52 14.88 -2.72 6.07
C PHE A 52 14.67 -3.69 4.92
N VAL A 53 13.42 -3.83 4.51
CA VAL A 53 13.02 -4.64 3.37
C VAL A 53 12.25 -3.75 2.41
N VAL A 54 12.60 -3.80 1.14
CA VAL A 54 11.87 -3.08 0.09
C VAL A 54 10.79 -4.01 -0.46
N GLU A 55 9.58 -3.49 -0.51
CA GLU A 55 8.41 -4.24 -1.00
C GLU A 55 7.74 -3.49 -2.13
N LYS A 56 7.20 -4.23 -3.07
CA LYS A 56 6.38 -3.67 -4.15
C LYS A 56 5.03 -4.35 -4.11
N LYS A 57 3.99 -3.57 -3.95
CA LYS A 57 2.64 -4.13 -3.86
C LYS A 57 1.67 -3.36 -4.74
N VAL A 58 0.70 -4.07 -5.26
CA VAL A 58 -0.45 -3.45 -5.90
C VAL A 58 -1.64 -3.63 -4.99
N PHE A 59 -2.37 -2.54 -4.76
CA PHE A 59 -3.56 -2.54 -3.91
C PHE A 59 -4.78 -2.33 -4.79
N PHE A 60 -5.79 -3.14 -4.54
CA PHE A 60 -7.09 -3.02 -5.21
C PHE A 60 -8.08 -2.46 -4.20
N LEU A 61 -8.79 -1.43 -4.61
CA LEU A 61 -9.75 -0.77 -3.76
C LEU A 61 -11.11 -0.80 -4.44
N ASN A 62 -12.17 -0.91 -3.64
CA ASN A 62 -13.53 -0.85 -4.20
C ASN A 62 -13.91 0.62 -4.46
N SER A 63 -15.12 0.84 -4.96
CA SER A 63 -15.59 2.19 -5.29
C SER A 63 -15.70 3.09 -4.06
N ALA A 64 -15.79 2.53 -2.87
CA ALA A 64 -15.81 3.28 -1.63
C ALA A 64 -14.40 3.64 -1.13
N GLY A 65 -13.35 3.13 -1.79
CA GLY A 65 -11.98 3.40 -1.40
C GLY A 65 -11.41 2.44 -0.36
N THR A 66 -12.08 1.34 -0.09
CA THR A 66 -11.60 0.34 0.86
C THR A 66 -10.67 -0.65 0.16
N VAL A 67 -9.53 -0.96 0.78
CA VAL A 67 -8.61 -1.96 0.25
C VAL A 67 -9.26 -3.33 0.34
N THR A 68 -9.49 -3.97 -0.80
CA THR A 68 -10.12 -5.29 -0.86
C THR A 68 -9.12 -6.40 -1.14
N LYS A 69 -7.96 -6.07 -1.71
CA LYS A 69 -6.98 -7.07 -2.09
C LYS A 69 -5.62 -6.41 -2.22
N SER A 70 -4.57 -7.14 -1.92
CA SER A 70 -3.20 -6.69 -2.17
C SER A 70 -2.39 -7.83 -2.75
N MET A 71 -1.46 -7.50 -3.64
CA MET A 71 -0.60 -8.50 -4.29
C MET A 71 0.79 -7.92 -4.45
N ASP A 72 1.79 -8.78 -4.41
CA ASP A 72 3.15 -8.40 -4.73
C ASP A 72 3.33 -8.35 -6.25
N PHE A 73 4.26 -7.52 -6.70
CA PHE A 73 4.57 -7.50 -8.12
C PHE A 73 6.06 -7.27 -8.39
#